data_61bb5f1c4c5a008d0cfe55e47f2e5294
#
_entry.id   61bb5f1c4c5a008d0cfe55e47f2e5294
#
_cell.length_a   1.000
_cell.length_b   1.000
_cell.length_c   1.000
_cell.angle_alpha   90.00
_cell.angle_beta   90.00
_cell.angle_gamma   90.00
#
_symmetry.space_group_name_H-M   'P 1'
#
loop_
_entity.id
_entity.type
_entity.pdbx_description
1 polymer ?
#
loop_
_entity_poly.entity_id
_entity_poly.type
_entity_poly.pdbx_seq_one_letter_code
_entity_poly.pdbx_strand_id
1 'polypeptide(L)'
;MEEESRQKILEIWRKLVSSERMALIRYGEFLLHQQEAKSPAPMEEPVILPAPPGETAIQAMKRLKKSYAMMETDAGMLDEASQLMTRRIMGAADAEVIPLIEELFQRRYQLWLQKRQG
;
A
#
# COMPACT_ATOMS: atom_id res chain seq x y z
N MET A 1 -17.10 19.30 19.42
CA MET A 1 -15.68 18.91 19.30
C MET A 1 -15.02 19.44 18.04
N GLU A 2 -15.59 19.17 16.88
CA GLU A 2 -15.04 19.71 15.61
C GLU A 2 -15.04 21.23 15.60
N GLU A 3 -16.08 21.85 16.13
CA GLU A 3 -16.21 23.30 16.21
C GLU A 3 -15.11 23.91 17.08
N GLU A 4 -14.84 23.31 18.22
CA GLU A 4 -13.78 23.76 19.13
C GLU A 4 -12.40 23.64 18.47
N SER A 5 -12.16 22.53 17.77
CA SER A 5 -10.91 22.31 17.07
C SER A 5 -10.70 23.31 15.94
N ARG A 6 -11.77 23.61 15.20
CA ARG A 6 -11.75 24.60 14.12
C ARG A 6 -11.42 25.99 14.66
N GLN A 7 -12.07 26.39 15.75
CA GLN A 7 -11.83 27.69 16.37
C GLN A 7 -10.40 27.80 16.89
N LYS A 8 -9.87 26.73 17.44
CA LYS A 8 -8.52 26.70 17.94
C LYS A 8 -7.50 26.90 16.81
N ILE A 9 -7.73 26.26 15.67
CA ILE A 9 -6.87 26.44 14.51
C ILE A 9 -6.91 27.88 14.02
N LEU A 10 -8.10 28.50 13.99
CA LEU A 10 -8.24 29.89 13.59
C LEU A 10 -7.54 30.85 14.56
N GLU A 11 -7.60 30.58 15.87
CA GLU A 11 -6.88 31.37 16.86
C GLU A 11 -5.37 31.29 16.66
N ILE A 12 -4.87 30.08 16.44
CA ILE A 12 -3.45 29.86 16.16
C ILE A 12 -3.03 30.64 14.91
N TRP A 13 -3.85 30.54 13.86
CA TRP A 13 -3.61 31.26 12.60
C TRP A 13 -3.48 32.77 12.80
N ARG A 14 -4.39 33.35 13.57
CA ARG A 14 -4.40 34.79 13.86
C ARG A 14 -3.17 35.25 14.61
N LYS A 15 -2.63 34.38 15.49
CA LYS A 15 -1.48 34.71 16.31
C LYS A 15 -0.13 34.48 15.61
N LEU A 16 -0.13 33.75 14.50
CA LEU A 16 1.09 33.44 13.78
C LEU A 16 1.50 34.58 12.84
N VAL A 17 2.82 34.77 12.72
CA VAL A 17 3.37 35.69 11.71
C VAL A 17 3.33 35.00 10.33
N SER A 18 3.53 35.79 9.26
CA SER A 18 3.35 35.29 7.89
C SER A 18 4.21 34.06 7.56
N SER A 19 5.46 34.05 7.99
CA SER A 19 6.35 32.90 7.74
C SER A 19 5.85 31.64 8.43
N GLU A 20 5.35 31.78 9.64
CA GLU A 20 4.83 30.65 10.43
C GLU A 20 3.48 30.18 9.87
N ARG A 21 2.68 31.09 9.33
CA ARG A 21 1.43 30.71 8.63
C ARG A 21 1.71 29.85 7.42
N MET A 22 2.75 30.18 6.66
CA MET A 22 3.16 29.38 5.52
C MET A 22 3.61 27.99 5.94
N ALA A 23 4.33 27.89 7.06
CA ALA A 23 4.73 26.59 7.63
C ALA A 23 3.52 25.77 8.02
N LEU A 24 2.50 26.40 8.62
CA LEU A 24 1.26 25.72 8.99
C LEU A 24 0.52 25.19 7.76
N ILE A 25 0.46 25.99 6.71
CA ILE A 25 -0.19 25.59 5.45
C ILE A 25 0.53 24.36 4.86
N ARG A 26 1.86 24.40 4.80
CA ARG A 26 2.66 23.30 4.28
C ARG A 26 2.47 22.03 5.10
N TYR A 27 2.45 22.15 6.41
CA TYR A 27 2.22 21.02 7.29
C TYR A 27 0.81 20.44 7.08
N GLY A 28 -0.20 21.31 6.95
CA GLY A 28 -1.56 20.89 6.67
C GLY A 28 -1.68 20.17 5.33
N GLU A 29 -1.03 20.68 4.29
CA GLU A 29 -1.00 20.04 2.98
C GLU A 29 -0.32 18.66 3.05
N PHE A 30 0.75 18.57 3.82
CA PHE A 30 1.44 17.29 4.03
C PHE A 30 0.52 16.27 4.69
N LEU A 31 -0.23 16.68 5.72
CA LEU A 31 -1.18 15.81 6.39
C LEU A 31 -2.30 15.35 5.44
N LEU A 32 -2.81 16.27 4.62
CA LEU A 32 -3.83 15.94 3.62
C LEU A 32 -3.30 14.92 2.62
N HIS A 33 -2.07 15.13 2.17
CA HIS A 33 -1.44 14.22 1.22
C HIS A 33 -1.24 12.83 1.80
N GLN A 34 -0.82 12.75 3.07
CA GLN A 34 -0.71 11.48 3.77
C GLN A 34 -2.07 10.80 3.95
N GLN A 35 -3.10 11.58 4.24
CA GLN A 35 -4.45 11.07 4.38
C GLN A 35 -4.95 10.47 3.06
N GLU A 36 -4.70 11.17 1.95
CA GLU A 36 -5.04 10.67 0.63
C GLU A 36 -4.28 9.40 0.28
N ALA A 37 -3.01 9.32 0.65
CA ALA A 37 -2.19 8.14 0.42
C ALA A 37 -2.63 6.97 1.28
N LYS A 38 -3.12 7.22 2.50
CA LYS A 38 -3.66 6.19 3.40
C LYS A 38 -5.14 5.94 3.18
N SER A 39 -5.81 6.93 2.64
CA SER A 39 -7.21 6.81 2.32
C SER A 39 -7.34 5.86 1.20
N PRO A 40 -8.23 5.22 1.24
CA PRO A 40 -9.37 5.16 1.98
C PRO A 40 -10.03 4.01 1.90
N ALA A 41 -11.07 3.97 1.85
CA ALA A 41 -11.74 2.75 1.60
C ALA A 41 -10.75 1.80 0.99
N PRO A 42 -10.23 0.82 1.75
CA PRO A 42 -9.32 -0.12 1.14
C PRO A 42 -10.01 -0.66 -0.08
N MET A 43 -9.31 -0.67 -1.19
CA MET A 43 -9.83 -1.34 -2.36
C MET A 43 -10.01 -2.79 -1.95
N GLU A 44 -11.25 -3.17 -1.70
CA GLU A 44 -11.57 -4.52 -1.29
C GLU A 44 -11.34 -5.53 -2.41
N GLU A 45 -11.26 -5.02 -3.64
CA GLU A 45 -11.02 -5.84 -4.82
C GLU A 45 -9.66 -5.50 -5.42
N PRO A 46 -8.87 -6.51 -5.78
CA PRO A 46 -7.61 -6.25 -6.43
C PRO A 46 -7.82 -5.71 -7.84
N VAL A 47 -6.99 -4.75 -8.21
CA VAL A 47 -6.94 -4.26 -9.59
C VAL A 47 -5.84 -5.07 -10.29
N ILE A 48 -6.24 -6.11 -11.00
CA ILE A 48 -5.30 -6.99 -11.67
C ILE A 48 -4.64 -6.28 -12.84
N LEU A 49 -3.34 -6.03 -12.73
CA LEU A 49 -2.57 -5.43 -13.79
C LEU A 49 -2.07 -6.52 -14.74
N PRO A 50 -2.09 -6.27 -16.07
CA PRO A 50 -1.62 -7.28 -17.03
C PRO A 50 -0.13 -7.52 -16.93
N ALA A 51 0.28 -8.76 -17.12
CA ALA A 51 1.70 -9.13 -17.14
C ALA A 51 2.34 -8.66 -18.45
N PRO A 52 3.44 -7.88 -18.38
CA PRO A 52 4.16 -7.49 -19.60
C PRO A 52 4.92 -8.69 -20.18
N PRO A 53 5.16 -8.72 -21.50
CA PRO A 53 5.96 -9.77 -22.09
C PRO A 53 7.40 -9.71 -21.57
N GLY A 54 7.97 -10.89 -21.27
CA GLY A 54 9.32 -10.96 -20.74
C GLY A 54 9.46 -10.56 -19.29
N GLU A 55 8.36 -10.58 -18.54
CA GLU A 55 8.36 -10.21 -17.10
C GLU A 55 9.29 -11.13 -16.29
N THR A 56 10.11 -10.53 -15.43
CA THR A 56 10.93 -11.27 -14.47
C THR A 56 10.14 -11.53 -13.18
N ALA A 57 10.64 -12.44 -12.33
CA ALA A 57 10.01 -12.73 -11.04
C ALA A 57 9.92 -11.47 -10.16
N ILE A 58 10.96 -10.63 -10.18
CA ILE A 58 10.98 -9.37 -9.42
C ILE A 58 9.91 -8.41 -9.94
N GLN A 59 9.77 -8.30 -11.26
CA GLN A 59 8.75 -7.45 -11.87
C GLN A 59 7.35 -7.95 -11.56
N ALA A 60 7.14 -9.27 -11.60
CA ALA A 60 5.87 -9.88 -11.23
C ALA A 60 5.51 -9.58 -9.78
N MET A 61 6.48 -9.66 -8.87
CA MET A 61 6.28 -9.34 -7.46
C MET A 61 5.82 -7.89 -7.29
N LYS A 62 6.47 -6.95 -7.96
CA LYS A 62 6.10 -5.54 -7.92
C LYS A 62 4.71 -5.29 -8.48
N ARG A 63 4.41 -5.94 -9.61
CA ARG A 63 3.09 -5.84 -10.26
C ARG A 63 1.98 -6.33 -9.34
N LEU A 64 2.18 -7.48 -8.72
CA LEU A 64 1.19 -8.08 -7.84
C LEU A 64 1.03 -7.31 -6.53
N LYS A 65 2.09 -6.71 -6.01
CA LYS A 65 1.99 -5.83 -4.85
C LYS A 65 1.08 -4.64 -5.13
N LYS A 66 1.15 -4.08 -6.33
CA LYS A 66 0.26 -3.00 -6.74
C LYS A 66 -1.17 -3.49 -6.95
N SER A 67 -1.33 -4.68 -7.53
CA SER A 67 -2.65 -5.28 -7.77
C SER A 67 -3.38 -5.60 -6.47
N TYR A 68 -2.65 -6.04 -5.45
CA TYR A 68 -3.20 -6.42 -4.15
C TYR A 68 -2.74 -5.46 -3.05
N ALA A 69 -2.90 -4.17 -3.28
CA ALA A 69 -2.43 -3.13 -2.36
C ALA A 69 -3.00 -3.24 -0.95
N MET A 70 -4.21 -3.80 -0.80
CA MET A 70 -4.85 -4.00 0.50
C MET A 70 -4.10 -4.98 1.40
N MET A 71 -3.19 -5.78 0.84
CA MET A 71 -2.45 -6.82 1.57
C MET A 71 -1.02 -6.40 1.92
N GLU A 72 -0.72 -5.11 1.80
CA GLU A 72 0.63 -4.58 2.03
C GLU A 72 1.19 -4.91 3.42
N THR A 73 0.32 -5.04 4.42
CA THR A 73 0.73 -5.29 5.80
C THR A 73 0.70 -6.76 6.21
N ASP A 74 0.45 -7.67 5.28
CA ASP A 74 0.40 -9.11 5.59
C ASP A 74 1.82 -9.66 5.73
N ALA A 75 2.26 -9.87 6.98
CA ALA A 75 3.59 -10.38 7.29
C ALA A 75 3.82 -11.81 6.78
N GLY A 76 2.78 -12.66 6.85
CA GLY A 76 2.87 -14.02 6.34
C GLY A 76 3.11 -14.06 4.84
N MET A 77 2.51 -13.12 4.13
CA MET A 77 2.71 -12.99 2.70
C MET A 77 4.15 -12.61 2.35
N LEU A 78 4.73 -11.67 3.10
CA LEU A 78 6.11 -11.25 2.88
C LEU A 78 7.08 -12.41 3.10
N ASP A 79 6.83 -13.24 4.10
CA ASP A 79 7.64 -14.41 4.40
C ASP A 79 7.60 -15.43 3.24
N GLU A 80 6.41 -15.79 2.77
CA GLU A 80 6.25 -16.72 1.66
C GLU A 80 6.81 -16.15 0.36
N ALA A 81 6.61 -14.85 0.13
CA ALA A 81 7.17 -14.19 -1.05
C ALA A 81 8.70 -14.23 -1.04
N SER A 82 9.30 -14.03 0.13
CA SER A 82 10.76 -14.13 0.29
C SER A 82 11.28 -15.53 -0.06
N GLN A 83 10.54 -16.56 0.35
CA GLN A 83 10.89 -17.94 0.03
C GLN A 83 10.87 -18.18 -1.48
N LEU A 84 9.89 -17.67 -2.18
CA LEU A 84 9.79 -17.80 -3.62
C LEU A 84 10.92 -17.05 -4.33
N MET A 85 11.28 -15.87 -3.84
CA MET A 85 12.41 -15.12 -4.41
C MET A 85 13.72 -15.84 -4.15
N THR A 86 13.86 -16.55 -3.03
CA THR A 86 15.02 -17.36 -2.74
C THR A 86 15.17 -18.49 -3.75
N ARG A 87 14.06 -19.12 -4.16
CA ARG A 87 14.09 -20.14 -5.22
C ARG A 87 14.65 -19.57 -6.53
N ARG A 88 14.27 -18.33 -6.86
CA ARG A 88 14.77 -17.67 -8.06
C ARG A 88 16.29 -17.45 -7.97
N ILE A 89 16.76 -17.00 -6.81
CA ILE A 89 18.19 -16.77 -6.54
C ILE A 89 18.96 -18.07 -6.63
N MET A 90 18.37 -19.18 -6.19
CA MET A 90 18.99 -20.51 -6.20
C MET A 90 18.96 -21.18 -7.59
N GLY A 91 18.43 -20.51 -8.60
CA GLY A 91 18.51 -20.99 -9.98
C GLY A 91 17.19 -21.31 -10.66
N ALA A 92 16.05 -21.18 -9.97
CA ALA A 92 14.74 -21.39 -10.59
C ALA A 92 14.49 -20.33 -11.66
N ALA A 93 13.90 -20.72 -12.78
CA ALA A 93 13.60 -19.80 -13.88
C ALA A 93 12.45 -18.86 -13.51
N ASP A 94 12.46 -17.66 -14.07
CA ASP A 94 11.36 -16.69 -13.89
C ASP A 94 10.02 -17.32 -14.25
N ALA A 95 9.94 -18.01 -15.38
CA ALA A 95 8.71 -18.67 -15.84
C ALA A 95 8.19 -19.73 -14.88
N GLU A 96 9.04 -20.27 -14.02
CA GLU A 96 8.67 -21.24 -13.01
C GLU A 96 8.18 -20.56 -11.73
N VAL A 97 8.83 -19.46 -11.34
CA VAL A 97 8.54 -18.75 -10.10
C VAL A 97 7.30 -17.84 -10.21
N ILE A 98 7.12 -17.19 -11.37
CA ILE A 98 6.00 -16.25 -11.56
C ILE A 98 4.63 -16.86 -11.25
N PRO A 99 4.25 -18.05 -11.75
CA PRO A 99 2.96 -18.64 -11.41
C PRO A 99 2.81 -18.92 -9.93
N LEU A 100 3.90 -19.26 -9.25
CA LEU A 100 3.88 -19.50 -7.80
C LEU A 100 3.62 -18.21 -7.03
N ILE A 101 4.18 -17.08 -7.50
CA ILE A 101 3.93 -15.78 -6.91
C ILE A 101 2.47 -15.38 -7.11
N GLU A 102 1.93 -15.57 -8.30
CA GLU A 102 0.53 -15.26 -8.61
C GLU A 102 -0.41 -16.08 -7.72
N GLU A 103 -0.15 -17.36 -7.57
CA GLU A 103 -0.92 -18.24 -6.71
C GLU A 103 -0.85 -17.80 -5.24
N LEU A 104 0.34 -17.40 -4.78
CA LEU A 104 0.53 -16.89 -3.43
C LEU A 104 -0.38 -15.70 -3.15
N PHE A 105 -0.38 -14.70 -4.04
CA PHE A 105 -1.20 -13.50 -3.85
C PHE A 105 -2.69 -13.85 -3.85
N GLN A 106 -3.14 -14.72 -4.73
CA GLN A 106 -4.54 -15.15 -4.78
C GLN A 106 -4.95 -15.87 -3.49
N ARG A 107 -4.14 -16.78 -3.03
CA ARG A 107 -4.41 -17.56 -1.81
C ARG A 107 -4.45 -16.67 -0.58
N ARG A 108 -3.48 -15.76 -0.44
CA ARG A 108 -3.43 -14.85 0.70
C ARG A 108 -4.59 -13.85 0.66
N TYR A 109 -5.01 -13.46 -0.52
CA TYR A 109 -6.18 -12.58 -0.69
C TYR A 109 -7.45 -13.28 -0.19
N GLN A 110 -7.63 -14.55 -0.51
CA GLN A 110 -8.78 -15.33 -0.01
C GLN A 110 -8.78 -15.41 1.50
N LEU A 111 -7.62 -15.64 2.10
CA LEU A 111 -7.49 -15.67 3.57
C LEU A 111 -7.80 -14.29 4.17
N TRP A 112 -7.35 -13.24 3.53
CA TRP A 112 -7.62 -11.87 3.97
C TRP A 112 -9.13 -11.57 3.95
N LEU A 113 -9.83 -11.98 2.91
CA LEU A 113 -11.28 -11.84 2.81
C LEU A 113 -12.00 -12.59 3.94
N GLN A 114 -11.58 -13.83 4.22
CA GLN A 114 -12.17 -14.64 5.28
C GLN A 114 -12.02 -13.99 6.65
N LYS A 115 -10.84 -13.46 6.95
CA LYS A 115 -10.60 -12.75 8.20
C LYS A 115 -11.46 -11.50 8.34
N ARG A 116 -11.71 -10.84 7.23
CA ARG A 116 -12.50 -9.62 7.22
C ARG A 116 -14.00 -9.90 7.41
N GLN A 117 -14.48 -11.03 6.89
CA GLN A 117 -15.88 -11.44 7.02
C GLN A 117 -16.18 -12.09 8.36
N GLY A 118 -15.17 -12.63 9.01
CA GLY A 118 -15.28 -13.20 10.34
C GLY A 118 -15.08 -12.14 11.39
#